data_5bb72cb9251dc6eaeba0a60b2dba6b55
#
_entry.id   5bb72cb9251dc6eaeba0a60b2dba6b55
#
_cell.length_a   1.000
_cell.length_b   1.000
_cell.length_c   1.000
_cell.angle_alpha   90.00
_cell.angle_beta   90.00
_cell.angle_gamma   90.00
#
_symmetry.space_group_name_H-M   'P 1'
#
loop_
_entity.id
_entity.type
_entity.pdbx_description
1 polymer ?
#
loop_
_entity_poly.entity_id
_entity_poly.type
_entity_poly.pdbx_seq_one_letter_code
_entity_poly.pdbx_strand_id
1 'polypeptide(L)'
;VVKAPAQTEPSKEVAEEKKVAKEKLPLSIESANALFKQNDLSEALSYYKELLENGLQDEDRAFVLLQMGNIYRERRDFRLAVSKYREILDNYSESFWAVEAERALKDAVWQENHLAEIPRR
;
A
#
# COMPACT_ATOMS: atom_id res chain seq x y z
N VAL A 1 -23.79 -35.74 -2.41
CA VAL A 1 -23.48 -35.29 -2.36
C VAL A 1 -23.10 -34.61 -2.16
N VAL A 2 -23.07 -34.32 -2.02
CA VAL A 2 -22.76 -33.84 -1.94
C VAL A 2 -22.32 -33.14 -1.71
N LYS A 3 -22.24 -32.66 -1.42
CA LYS A 3 -21.69 -31.99 -1.28
C LYS A 3 -20.75 -31.78 -1.38
N ALA A 4 -20.80 -32.03 -0.87
CA ALA A 4 -19.56 -32.07 -1.10
C ALA A 4 -19.15 -31.46 -2.26
N PRO A 5 -19.88 -31.40 -2.96
CA PRO A 5 -19.60 -30.90 -4.24
C PRO A 5 -18.75 -29.69 -4.30
N ALA A 6 -18.76 -28.94 -3.35
CA ALA A 6 -17.94 -27.78 -3.42
C ALA A 6 -16.53 -28.12 -3.73
N GLN A 7 -16.16 -29.27 -3.41
CA GLN A 7 -14.82 -29.68 -3.62
C GLN A 7 -14.55 -30.12 -4.97
N THR A 8 -15.54 -30.24 -5.77
CA THR A 8 -15.37 -30.90 -7.03
C THR A 8 -14.57 -30.11 -8.02
N GLU A 9 -14.35 -28.85 -7.81
CA GLU A 9 -13.54 -28.07 -8.72
C GLU A 9 -12.49 -27.35 -7.99
N PRO A 10 -11.53 -28.08 -7.55
CA PRO A 10 -10.57 -27.50 -6.64
C PRO A 10 -9.83 -26.32 -7.16
N SER A 11 -9.32 -26.35 -8.37
CA SER A 11 -8.50 -25.24 -8.78
C SER A 11 -9.33 -24.00 -9.00
N LYS A 12 -10.50 -24.13 -9.55
CA LYS A 12 -11.36 -22.99 -9.74
C LYS A 12 -11.83 -22.45 -8.40
N GLU A 13 -12.21 -23.36 -7.54
CA GLU A 13 -12.68 -22.94 -6.22
C GLU A 13 -11.60 -22.28 -5.42
N VAL A 14 -10.40 -22.79 -5.52
CA VAL A 14 -9.29 -22.18 -4.79
C VAL A 14 -9.05 -20.76 -5.26
N ALA A 15 -9.08 -20.54 -6.56
CA ALA A 15 -8.87 -19.21 -7.07
C ALA A 15 -9.97 -18.26 -6.62
N GLU A 16 -11.20 -18.72 -6.64
CA GLU A 16 -12.30 -17.89 -6.20
C GLU A 16 -12.27 -17.65 -4.72
N GLU A 17 -11.88 -18.64 -3.96
CA GLU A 17 -11.77 -18.48 -2.53
C GLU A 17 -10.72 -17.46 -2.17
N LYS A 18 -9.61 -17.48 -2.88
CA LYS A 18 -8.59 -16.48 -2.66
C LYS A 18 -9.11 -15.09 -2.90
N LYS A 19 -9.81 -14.90 -3.99
CA LYS A 19 -10.37 -13.63 -4.31
C LYS A 19 -11.39 -13.20 -3.28
N VAL A 20 -12.25 -14.12 -2.89
CA VAL A 20 -13.24 -13.80 -1.87
C VAL A 20 -12.58 -13.51 -0.56
N ALA A 21 -11.54 -14.23 -0.21
CA ALA A 21 -10.83 -13.97 1.02
C ALA A 21 -10.27 -12.56 1.05
N LYS A 22 -9.70 -12.11 -0.06
CA LYS A 22 -9.20 -10.74 -0.12
C LYS A 22 -10.32 -9.75 0.08
N GLU A 23 -11.45 -10.00 -0.56
CA GLU A 23 -12.58 -9.11 -0.44
C GLU A 23 -13.15 -9.09 0.96
N LYS A 24 -12.90 -10.16 1.71
CA LYS A 24 -13.41 -10.26 3.07
C LYS A 24 -12.43 -9.78 4.12
N LEU A 25 -11.23 -9.39 3.73
CA LEU A 25 -10.31 -8.87 4.71
C LEU A 25 -10.89 -7.61 5.32
N PRO A 26 -10.76 -7.47 6.63
CA PRO A 26 -11.28 -6.26 7.27
C PRO A 26 -10.51 -5.04 6.80
N LEU A 27 -11.17 -3.91 6.81
CA LEU A 27 -10.51 -2.65 6.49
C LEU A 27 -9.67 -2.24 7.68
N SER A 28 -8.40 -2.55 7.63
CA SER A 28 -7.48 -2.26 8.71
C SER A 28 -6.09 -2.05 8.16
N ILE A 29 -5.26 -1.38 8.94
CA ILE A 29 -3.88 -1.18 8.56
C ILE A 29 -3.18 -2.52 8.40
N GLU A 30 -3.48 -3.48 9.27
CA GLU A 30 -2.87 -4.79 9.19
C GLU A 30 -3.20 -5.50 7.88
N SER A 31 -4.46 -5.40 7.46
CA SER A 31 -4.85 -6.01 6.19
C SER A 31 -4.14 -5.35 5.02
N ALA A 32 -4.08 -4.03 5.03
CA ALA A 32 -3.39 -3.31 3.97
C ALA A 32 -1.92 -3.68 3.93
N ASN A 33 -1.28 -3.76 5.10
CA ASN A 33 0.13 -4.14 5.18
C ASN A 33 0.35 -5.55 4.65
N ALA A 34 -0.56 -6.47 4.94
CA ALA A 34 -0.43 -7.84 4.45
C ALA A 34 -0.51 -7.88 2.93
N LEU A 35 -1.41 -7.09 2.36
CA LEU A 35 -1.53 -7.01 0.91
C LEU A 35 -0.26 -6.44 0.29
N PHE A 36 0.30 -5.41 0.91
CA PHE A 36 1.55 -4.82 0.44
C PHE A 36 2.66 -5.86 0.46
N LYS A 37 2.74 -6.59 1.55
CA LYS A 37 3.77 -7.61 1.72
C LYS A 37 3.67 -8.70 0.67
N GLN A 38 2.46 -9.01 0.24
CA GLN A 38 2.22 -9.99 -0.80
C GLN A 38 2.42 -9.41 -2.19
N ASN A 39 2.87 -8.18 -2.28
CA ASN A 39 3.06 -7.47 -3.54
C ASN A 39 1.74 -7.24 -4.27
N ASP A 40 0.65 -7.18 -3.52
CA ASP A 40 -0.66 -6.92 -4.08
C ASP A 40 -0.89 -5.40 -3.96
N LEU A 41 -0.16 -4.66 -4.77
CA LEU A 41 -0.02 -3.22 -4.55
C LEU A 41 -1.30 -2.44 -4.80
N SER A 42 -2.06 -2.82 -5.83
CA SER A 42 -3.31 -2.12 -6.12
C SER A 42 -4.31 -2.26 -4.99
N GLU A 43 -4.45 -3.49 -4.48
CA GLU A 43 -5.36 -3.73 -3.38
C GLU A 43 -4.90 -3.01 -2.12
N ALA A 44 -3.60 -3.10 -1.84
CA ALA A 44 -3.07 -2.43 -0.66
C ALA A 44 -3.34 -0.94 -0.73
N LEU A 45 -3.07 -0.34 -1.88
CA LEU A 45 -3.29 1.09 -2.07
C LEU A 45 -4.76 1.45 -1.86
N SER A 46 -5.64 0.62 -2.37
CA SER A 46 -7.07 0.85 -2.20
C SER A 46 -7.47 0.83 -0.73
N TYR A 47 -6.94 -0.14 0.02
CA TYR A 47 -7.21 -0.22 1.46
C TYR A 47 -6.66 1.00 2.19
N TYR A 48 -5.44 1.40 1.88
CA TYR A 48 -4.86 2.57 2.55
C TYR A 48 -5.67 3.82 2.26
N LYS A 49 -6.11 4.01 1.02
CA LYS A 49 -6.90 5.18 0.67
C LYS A 49 -8.20 5.21 1.46
N GLU A 50 -8.84 4.07 1.55
CA GLU A 50 -10.11 4.00 2.25
C GLU A 50 -9.91 4.23 3.74
N LEU A 51 -8.81 3.75 4.30
CA LEU A 51 -8.51 3.99 5.70
C LEU A 51 -8.37 5.48 5.98
N LEU A 52 -7.73 6.22 5.09
CA LEU A 52 -7.58 7.65 5.28
C LEU A 52 -8.93 8.35 5.33
N GLU A 53 -9.91 7.83 4.61
CA GLU A 53 -11.23 8.44 4.58
C GLU A 53 -12.06 8.10 5.80
N ASN A 54 -11.61 7.18 6.63
CA ASN A 54 -12.39 6.71 7.76
C ASN A 54 -11.87 7.15 9.11
N GLY A 55 -11.16 8.26 9.14
CA GLY A 55 -10.87 8.92 10.41
C GLY A 55 -9.77 8.36 11.25
N LEU A 56 -8.63 8.09 10.66
CA LEU A 56 -7.48 7.63 11.44
C LEU A 56 -6.91 8.74 12.32
N GLN A 57 -6.24 8.33 13.39
CA GLN A 57 -5.45 9.25 14.19
C GLN A 57 -4.22 9.70 13.40
N ASP A 58 -3.64 10.82 13.82
CA ASP A 58 -2.54 11.43 13.07
C ASP A 58 -1.37 10.49 12.86
N GLU A 59 -1.00 9.74 13.91
CA GLU A 59 0.14 8.83 13.79
C GLU A 59 -0.13 7.75 12.76
N ASP A 60 -1.35 7.22 12.75
CA ASP A 60 -1.73 6.21 11.78
C ASP A 60 -1.86 6.80 10.38
N ARG A 61 -2.33 8.05 10.29
CA ARG A 61 -2.42 8.71 8.99
C ARG A 61 -1.03 8.89 8.38
N ALA A 62 -0.07 9.30 9.21
CA ALA A 62 1.30 9.45 8.73
C ALA A 62 1.85 8.11 8.24
N PHE A 63 1.59 7.04 8.99
CA PHE A 63 2.06 5.73 8.57
C PHE A 63 1.44 5.31 7.25
N VAL A 64 0.13 5.50 7.11
CA VAL A 64 -0.56 5.11 5.89
C VAL A 64 -0.03 5.90 4.70
N LEU A 65 0.19 7.19 4.89
CA LEU A 65 0.75 8.01 3.81
C LEU A 65 2.15 7.53 3.44
N LEU A 66 2.95 7.14 4.43
CA LEU A 66 4.27 6.60 4.15
C LEU A 66 4.19 5.35 3.30
N GLN A 67 3.28 4.45 3.66
CA GLN A 67 3.12 3.22 2.90
C GLN A 67 2.63 3.48 1.49
N MET A 68 1.72 4.44 1.33
CA MET A 68 1.25 4.79 -0.01
C MET A 68 2.41 5.34 -0.85
N GLY A 69 3.24 6.18 -0.24
CA GLY A 69 4.42 6.66 -0.94
C GLY A 69 5.32 5.52 -1.37
N ASN A 70 5.50 4.55 -0.48
CA ASN A 70 6.34 3.40 -0.80
C ASN A 70 5.77 2.58 -1.95
N ILE A 71 4.45 2.42 -2.00
CA ILE A 71 3.82 1.72 -3.10
C ILE A 71 4.06 2.45 -4.41
N TYR A 72 3.88 3.76 -4.41
CA TYR A 72 4.11 4.54 -5.62
C TYR A 72 5.56 4.41 -6.09
N ARG A 73 6.52 4.39 -5.13
CA ARG A 73 7.92 4.19 -5.51
C ARG A 73 8.14 2.83 -6.14
N GLU A 74 7.53 1.79 -5.59
CA GLU A 74 7.64 0.45 -6.17
C GLU A 74 7.15 0.44 -7.61
N ARG A 75 6.14 1.24 -7.89
CA ARG A 75 5.58 1.34 -9.23
C ARG A 75 6.34 2.32 -10.12
N ARG A 76 7.40 2.90 -9.59
CA ARG A 76 8.21 3.90 -10.28
C ARG A 76 7.40 5.17 -10.59
N ASP A 77 6.38 5.42 -9.79
CA ASP A 77 5.60 6.64 -9.89
C ASP A 77 6.14 7.61 -8.85
N PHE A 78 7.33 8.11 -9.13
CA PHE A 78 8.07 8.86 -8.12
C PHE A 78 7.44 10.19 -7.78
N ARG A 79 6.74 10.80 -8.73
CA ARG A 79 6.07 12.07 -8.45
C ARG A 79 5.00 11.90 -7.37
N LEU A 80 4.20 10.85 -7.50
CA LEU A 80 3.18 10.60 -6.49
C LEU A 80 3.79 10.20 -5.16
N ALA A 81 4.89 9.45 -5.20
CA ALA A 81 5.58 9.09 -3.98
C ALA A 81 6.05 10.36 -3.26
N VAL A 82 6.68 11.27 -3.99
CA VAL A 82 7.14 12.53 -3.42
C VAL A 82 5.97 13.28 -2.77
N SER A 83 4.84 13.30 -3.46
CA SER A 83 3.65 13.98 -2.96
C SER A 83 3.22 13.41 -1.60
N LYS A 84 3.22 12.09 -1.47
CA LYS A 84 2.78 11.47 -0.22
C LYS A 84 3.77 11.73 0.91
N TYR A 85 5.05 11.63 0.63
CA TYR A 85 6.05 11.89 1.65
C TYR A 85 5.99 13.35 2.11
N ARG A 86 5.80 14.27 1.17
CA ARG A 86 5.69 15.69 1.55
C ARG A 86 4.47 15.95 2.41
N GLU A 87 3.39 15.26 2.12
CA GLU A 87 2.18 15.44 2.91
C GLU A 87 2.43 15.10 4.38
N ILE A 88 3.26 14.07 4.63
CA ILE A 88 3.62 13.75 6.00
C ILE A 88 4.39 14.88 6.65
N LEU A 89 5.39 15.42 5.93
CA LEU A 89 6.21 16.47 6.50
C LEU A 89 5.44 17.77 6.70
N ASP A 90 4.48 18.04 5.82
CA ASP A 90 3.70 19.27 5.93
C ASP A 90 2.65 19.19 7.03
N ASN A 91 2.03 18.05 7.22
CA ASN A 91 0.88 17.95 8.10
C ASN A 91 1.12 17.12 9.35
N TYR A 92 2.16 16.31 9.37
CA TYR A 92 2.40 15.37 10.47
C TYR A 92 3.88 15.38 10.85
N SER A 93 4.47 16.56 10.88
CA SER A 93 5.92 16.68 11.12
C SER A 93 6.32 16.19 12.50
N GLU A 94 5.39 16.10 13.43
CA GLU A 94 5.68 15.60 14.77
C GLU A 94 5.55 14.09 14.88
N SER A 95 5.15 13.45 13.81
CA SER A 95 4.93 12.02 13.83
C SER A 95 6.24 11.25 13.93
N PHE A 96 6.13 10.07 14.55
CA PHE A 96 7.25 9.15 14.57
C PHE A 96 7.76 8.85 13.15
N TRP A 97 6.87 8.89 12.17
CA TRP A 97 7.21 8.51 10.79
C TRP A 97 7.82 9.65 9.98
N ALA A 98 7.90 10.83 10.55
CA ALA A 98 8.38 11.98 9.79
C ALA A 98 9.85 11.83 9.36
N VAL A 99 10.68 11.24 10.22
CA VAL A 99 12.09 11.07 9.90
C VAL A 99 12.25 10.11 8.71
N GLU A 100 11.48 9.02 8.74
CA GLU A 100 11.53 8.07 7.64
C GLU A 100 10.99 8.71 6.36
N ALA A 101 9.95 9.52 6.49
CA ALA A 101 9.38 10.20 5.33
C ALA A 101 10.38 11.16 4.72
N GLU A 102 11.16 11.84 5.54
CA GLU A 102 12.15 12.77 5.03
C GLU A 102 13.21 12.05 4.23
N ARG A 103 13.69 10.92 4.76
CA ARG A 103 14.69 10.11 4.05
C ARG A 103 14.11 9.60 2.74
N ALA A 104 12.89 9.07 2.81
CA ALA A 104 12.26 8.52 1.61
C ALA A 104 12.01 9.61 0.58
N LEU A 105 11.66 10.80 1.04
CA LEU A 105 11.45 11.92 0.13
C LEU A 105 12.71 12.26 -0.65
N LYS A 106 13.84 12.32 0.03
CA LYS A 106 15.09 12.64 -0.65
C LYS A 106 15.41 11.61 -1.72
N ASP A 107 15.22 10.34 -1.37
CA ASP A 107 15.46 9.27 -2.32
C ASP A 107 14.51 9.36 -3.52
N ALA A 108 13.24 9.63 -3.25
CA ALA A 108 12.26 9.67 -4.31
C ALA A 108 12.48 10.88 -5.23
N VAL A 109 12.88 12.00 -4.67
CA VAL A 109 13.21 13.18 -5.48
C VAL A 109 14.38 12.86 -6.40
N TRP A 110 15.42 12.23 -5.85
CA TRP A 110 16.55 11.84 -6.69
C TRP A 110 16.10 10.89 -7.79
N GLN A 111 15.28 9.90 -7.44
CA GLN A 111 14.80 8.93 -8.42
C GLN A 111 13.96 9.59 -9.49
N GLU A 112 13.13 10.54 -9.11
CA GLU A 112 12.31 11.25 -10.09
C GLU A 112 13.19 11.98 -11.09
N ASN A 113 14.26 12.61 -10.61
CA ASN A 113 15.13 13.40 -11.48
C ASN A 113 16.06 12.56 -12.32
N HIS A 114 16.26 11.29 -11.96
CA HIS A 114 17.20 10.42 -12.65
C HIS A 114 16.51 9.17 -13.18
N LEU A 115 15.22 9.31 -13.52
CA LEU A 115 14.43 8.15 -13.88
C LEU A 115 15.02 7.36 -15.03
N ALA A 116 15.56 8.05 -16.02
CA ALA A 116 16.13 7.37 -17.18
C ALA A 116 17.34 6.53 -16.82
N GLU A 117 18.00 6.82 -15.70
CA GLU A 117 19.20 6.11 -15.29
C GLU A 117 18.91 4.93 -14.39
N ILE A 118 17.66 4.76 -13.93
CA ILE A 118 17.34 3.70 -13.00
C ILE A 118 17.02 2.43 -13.79
N PRO A 119 17.71 1.32 -13.50
CA PRO A 119 17.45 0.09 -14.26
C PRO A 119 16.02 -0.39 -14.03
N ARG A 120 15.45 -0.98 -15.06
CA ARG A 120 14.15 -1.59 -14.93
C ARG A 120 14.32 -3.02 -14.42
N ARG A 121 13.32 -3.48 -13.73
CA ARG A 121 13.36 -4.85 -13.23
C ARG A 121 12.78 -5.82 -14.15
#